data_0cb977cda7e71fbf7839587f6b7896d2
#
_entry.id   0cb977cda7e71fbf7839587f6b7896d2
#
_cell.length_a   1.000
_cell.length_b   1.000
_cell.length_c   1.000
_cell.angle_alpha   90.00
_cell.angle_beta   90.00
_cell.angle_gamma   90.00
#
_symmetry.space_group_name_H-M   'P 1'
#
loop_
_entity.id
_entity.type
_entity.pdbx_description
1 polymer ?
#
loop_
_entity_poly.entity_id
_entity_poly.type
_entity_poly.pdbx_seq_one_letter_code
_entity_poly.pdbx_strand_id
1 'polypeptide(L)'
;MTAAMNLDQSDVVLEIGTGSGYQSAILAKILNEGKVISVERIPELADLARSVLNKLNCDNVEIYPATSELGRPSNGPFDAIIVTAACPNLPQALVDQLKIGGRLVVPIGCLKRQELTLVIRTMHGMQVYSLGACRFVPLIGQEGFPESLERSQT
;
A
#
# COMPACT_ATOMS: atom_id res chain seq x y z
N MET A 1 8.14 7.62 -1.94
CA MET A 1 7.00 7.14 -1.15
C MET A 1 7.39 6.90 0.30
N THR A 2 8.31 6.00 0.61
CA THR A 2 8.68 5.57 1.97
C THR A 2 9.07 6.74 2.88
N ALA A 3 9.96 7.63 2.45
CA ALA A 3 10.38 8.80 3.23
C ALA A 3 9.21 9.73 3.63
N ALA A 4 8.18 9.85 2.77
CA ALA A 4 7.01 10.70 3.05
C ALA A 4 6.10 10.14 4.17
N MET A 5 6.23 8.85 4.49
CA MET A 5 5.47 8.24 5.58
C MET A 5 6.04 8.57 6.97
N ASN A 6 7.29 9.03 7.06
CA ASN A 6 7.96 9.33 8.34
C ASN A 6 7.73 8.24 9.39
N LEU A 7 8.17 7.01 9.06
CA LEU A 7 7.91 5.80 9.84
C LEU A 7 8.77 5.76 11.12
N ASP A 8 8.14 5.32 12.20
CA ASP A 8 8.83 4.89 13.40
C ASP A 8 9.13 3.38 13.34
N GLN A 9 10.18 2.93 14.04
CA GLN A 9 10.65 1.54 13.99
C GLN A 9 9.60 0.54 14.48
N SER A 10 8.67 0.95 15.31
CA SER A 10 7.58 0.14 15.91
C SER A 10 6.25 0.25 15.15
N ASP A 11 6.18 1.01 14.06
CA ASP A 11 4.94 1.18 13.29
C ASP A 11 4.43 -0.14 12.70
N VAL A 12 3.13 -0.28 12.62
CA VAL A 12 2.44 -1.33 11.87
C VAL A 12 1.97 -0.74 10.53
N VAL A 13 2.54 -1.23 9.45
CA VAL A 13 2.33 -0.68 8.10
C VAL A 13 1.56 -1.68 7.23
N LEU A 14 0.54 -1.18 6.53
CA LEU A 14 -0.14 -1.91 5.47
C LEU A 14 0.46 -1.52 4.11
N GLU A 15 0.81 -2.51 3.31
CA GLU A 15 1.22 -2.37 1.92
C GLU A 15 0.16 -2.97 1.00
N ILE A 16 -0.30 -2.21 0.01
CA ILE A 16 -1.19 -2.68 -1.05
C ILE A 16 -0.38 -2.85 -2.34
N GLY A 17 -0.23 -4.09 -2.78
CA GLY A 17 0.59 -4.48 -3.93
C GLY A 17 2.00 -4.88 -3.52
N THR A 18 2.18 -6.12 -3.06
CA THR A 18 3.50 -6.68 -2.69
C THR A 18 4.45 -6.74 -3.89
N GLY A 19 3.93 -7.15 -5.05
CA GLY A 19 4.70 -7.31 -6.27
C GLY A 19 5.90 -8.24 -6.10
N SER A 20 7.10 -7.73 -6.37
CA SER A 20 8.36 -8.47 -6.21
C SER A 20 8.83 -8.59 -4.75
N GLY A 21 8.16 -7.93 -3.79
CA GLY A 21 8.61 -7.85 -2.40
C GLY A 21 9.67 -6.76 -2.13
N TYR A 22 10.02 -5.96 -3.15
CA TYR A 22 11.06 -4.92 -3.01
C TYR A 22 10.69 -3.86 -1.96
N GLN A 23 9.48 -3.30 -2.06
CA GLN A 23 9.02 -2.29 -1.11
C GLN A 23 8.80 -2.90 0.28
N SER A 24 8.25 -4.12 0.35
CA SER A 24 8.10 -4.87 1.60
C SER A 24 9.45 -5.06 2.32
N ALA A 25 10.51 -5.40 1.58
CA ALA A 25 11.85 -5.57 2.15
C ALA A 25 12.42 -4.25 2.71
N ILE A 26 12.20 -3.12 2.03
CA ILE A 26 12.60 -1.80 2.53
C ILE A 26 11.86 -1.49 3.82
N LEU A 27 10.54 -1.68 3.85
CA LEU A 27 9.73 -1.47 5.04
C LEU A 27 10.17 -2.35 6.19
N ALA A 28 10.42 -3.64 5.95
CA ALA A 28 10.89 -4.60 6.95
C ALA A 28 12.18 -4.16 7.65
N LYS A 29 13.11 -3.56 6.89
CA LYS A 29 14.38 -3.08 7.45
C LYS A 29 14.25 -1.78 8.25
N ILE A 30 13.25 -0.96 7.93
CA ILE A 30 12.94 0.26 8.70
C ILE A 30 12.20 -0.10 10.00
N LEU A 31 11.25 -1.02 9.92
CA LEU A 31 10.34 -1.41 11.00
C LEU A 31 10.91 -2.57 11.83
N ASN A 32 12.11 -2.43 12.36
CA ASN A 32 12.82 -3.52 13.06
C ASN A 32 12.12 -3.97 14.38
N GLU A 33 11.24 -3.16 14.95
CA GLU A 33 10.38 -3.46 16.10
C GLU A 33 8.90 -3.51 15.73
N GLY A 34 8.59 -3.19 14.47
CA GLY A 34 7.26 -3.10 13.91
C GLY A 34 6.93 -4.25 12.96
N LYS A 35 5.93 -4.05 12.14
CA LYS A 35 5.39 -5.11 11.26
C LYS A 35 4.89 -4.55 9.94
N VAL A 36 5.08 -5.35 8.88
CA VAL A 36 4.49 -5.11 7.56
C VAL A 36 3.39 -6.13 7.31
N ILE A 37 2.20 -5.64 7.05
CA ILE A 37 1.09 -6.43 6.50
C ILE A 37 1.01 -6.07 5.02
N SER A 38 1.26 -7.02 4.13
CA SER A 38 1.25 -6.78 2.68
C SER A 38 0.14 -7.59 2.02
N VAL A 39 -0.51 -6.99 1.03
CA VAL A 39 -1.62 -7.63 0.29
C VAL A 39 -1.26 -7.71 -1.18
N GLU A 40 -1.36 -8.90 -1.76
CA GLU A 40 -1.10 -9.16 -3.18
C GLU A 40 -2.27 -9.90 -3.83
N ARG A 41 -2.64 -9.46 -5.03
CA ARG A 41 -3.74 -10.05 -5.80
C ARG A 41 -3.28 -11.25 -6.63
N ILE A 42 -2.04 -11.25 -7.08
CA ILE A 42 -1.48 -12.27 -7.98
C ILE A 42 -0.72 -13.31 -7.14
N PRO A 43 -1.22 -14.56 -7.04
CA PRO A 43 -0.63 -15.58 -6.18
C PRO A 43 0.85 -15.86 -6.47
N GLU A 44 1.22 -15.90 -7.77
CA GLU A 44 2.58 -16.16 -8.21
C GLU A 44 3.56 -15.07 -7.75
N LEU A 45 3.12 -13.81 -7.74
CA LEU A 45 3.92 -12.70 -7.20
C LEU A 45 4.04 -12.78 -5.68
N ALA A 46 2.97 -13.14 -4.99
CA ALA A 46 3.00 -13.34 -3.54
C ALA A 46 3.99 -14.45 -3.14
N ASP A 47 4.04 -15.56 -3.86
CA ASP A 47 4.96 -16.67 -3.61
C ASP A 47 6.42 -16.28 -3.92
N LEU A 48 6.63 -15.56 -5.01
CA LEU A 48 7.94 -15.01 -5.35
C LEU A 48 8.44 -14.06 -4.25
N ALA A 49 7.59 -13.13 -3.82
CA ALA A 49 7.91 -12.18 -2.76
C ALA A 49 8.25 -12.88 -1.44
N ARG A 50 7.47 -13.89 -1.03
CA ARG A 50 7.79 -14.71 0.16
C ARG A 50 9.18 -15.33 0.07
N SER A 51 9.53 -15.91 -1.09
CA SER A 51 10.85 -16.49 -1.31
C SER A 51 11.97 -15.45 -1.21
N VAL A 52 11.77 -14.25 -1.76
CA VAL A 52 12.74 -13.15 -1.69
C VAL A 52 12.90 -12.66 -0.25
N LEU A 53 11.81 -12.41 0.44
CA LEU A 53 11.81 -11.91 1.82
C LEU A 53 12.47 -12.88 2.79
N ASN A 54 12.22 -14.18 2.64
CA ASN A 54 12.89 -15.24 3.41
C ASN A 54 14.41 -15.21 3.20
N LYS A 55 14.88 -15.07 1.97
CA LYS A 55 16.33 -14.96 1.65
C LYS A 55 16.98 -13.71 2.26
N LEU A 56 16.19 -12.65 2.47
CA LEU A 56 16.64 -11.38 3.04
C LEU A 56 16.48 -11.32 4.57
N ASN A 57 15.99 -12.39 5.20
CA ASN A 57 15.66 -12.49 6.63
C ASN A 57 14.72 -11.35 7.08
N CYS A 58 13.63 -11.15 6.32
CA CYS A 58 12.57 -10.17 6.62
C CYS A 58 11.39 -10.88 7.30
N ASP A 59 11.57 -11.30 8.55
CA ASP A 59 10.62 -12.15 9.29
C ASP A 59 9.41 -11.35 9.83
N ASN A 60 9.45 -10.02 9.75
CA ASN A 60 8.39 -9.12 10.19
C ASN A 60 7.43 -8.71 9.05
N VAL A 61 7.40 -9.44 7.94
CA VAL A 61 6.48 -9.23 6.82
C VAL A 61 5.50 -10.39 6.71
N GLU A 62 4.20 -10.09 6.72
CA GLU A 62 3.15 -11.06 6.44
C GLU A 62 2.46 -10.70 5.12
N ILE A 63 2.42 -11.64 4.16
CA ILE A 63 1.76 -11.45 2.87
C ILE A 63 0.44 -12.20 2.85
N TYR A 64 -0.63 -11.48 2.55
CA TYR A 64 -1.99 -11.99 2.44
C TYR A 64 -2.52 -11.88 1.00
N PRO A 65 -3.40 -12.79 0.58
CA PRO A 65 -4.12 -12.63 -0.68
C PRO A 65 -5.08 -11.44 -0.60
N ALA A 66 -5.24 -10.73 -1.70
CA ALA A 66 -6.28 -9.71 -1.83
C ALA A 66 -7.68 -10.37 -1.78
N THR A 67 -8.62 -9.67 -1.17
CA THR A 67 -10.03 -10.06 -1.11
C THR A 67 -10.89 -9.06 -1.86
N SER A 68 -12.22 -9.21 -1.79
CA SER A 68 -13.16 -8.21 -2.33
C SER A 68 -13.11 -6.89 -1.54
N GLU A 69 -12.63 -6.90 -0.31
CA GLU A 69 -12.47 -5.73 0.53
C GLU A 69 -11.07 -5.14 0.36
N LEU A 70 -10.98 -3.85 0.07
CA LEU A 70 -9.70 -3.16 -0.09
C LEU A 70 -8.99 -2.99 1.25
N GLY A 71 -7.73 -3.39 1.30
CA GLY A 71 -6.94 -3.33 2.52
C GLY A 71 -6.99 -4.60 3.35
N ARG A 72 -6.86 -4.44 4.66
CA ARG A 72 -6.90 -5.53 5.63
C ARG A 72 -7.43 -5.03 6.99
N PRO A 73 -8.70 -4.64 7.10
CA PRO A 73 -9.24 -4.02 8.31
C PRO A 73 -9.12 -4.90 9.55
N SER A 74 -9.13 -6.23 9.38
CA SER A 74 -8.95 -7.18 10.49
C SER A 74 -7.57 -7.10 11.19
N ASN A 75 -6.57 -6.52 10.52
CA ASN A 75 -5.21 -6.32 11.05
C ASN A 75 -4.96 -4.86 11.46
N GLY A 76 -5.91 -3.95 11.19
CA GLY A 76 -5.81 -2.54 11.54
C GLY A 76 -6.24 -2.22 12.98
N PRO A 77 -6.24 -0.93 13.35
CA PRO A 77 -5.83 0.20 12.52
C PRO A 77 -4.31 0.31 12.36
N PHE A 78 -3.87 0.91 11.23
CA PHE A 78 -2.46 1.01 10.84
C PHE A 78 -1.86 2.39 11.17
N ASP A 79 -0.56 2.42 11.46
CA ASP A 79 0.22 3.65 11.62
C ASP A 79 0.49 4.33 10.28
N ALA A 80 0.74 3.52 9.25
CA ALA A 80 0.87 4.00 7.89
C ALA A 80 0.35 2.96 6.88
N ILE A 81 -0.06 3.46 5.70
CA ILE A 81 -0.48 2.65 4.56
C ILE A 81 0.27 3.15 3.32
N ILE A 82 0.82 2.23 2.54
CA ILE A 82 1.44 2.52 1.26
C ILE A 82 0.74 1.74 0.15
N VAL A 83 0.40 2.43 -0.93
CA VAL A 83 -0.21 1.81 -2.11
C VAL A 83 0.77 1.88 -3.27
N THR A 84 1.22 0.73 -3.75
CA THR A 84 2.19 0.62 -4.84
C THR A 84 1.53 0.48 -6.22
N ALA A 85 0.25 0.80 -6.30
CA ALA A 85 -0.56 0.86 -7.51
C ALA A 85 -1.41 2.14 -7.51
N ALA A 86 -1.79 2.64 -8.68
CA ALA A 86 -2.55 3.89 -8.79
C ALA A 86 -4.06 3.67 -8.61
N CYS A 87 -4.70 4.57 -7.87
CA CYS A 87 -6.14 4.63 -7.71
C CYS A 87 -6.73 5.76 -8.58
N PRO A 88 -7.95 5.61 -9.13
CA PRO A 88 -8.59 6.70 -9.87
C PRO A 88 -8.95 7.87 -8.95
N ASN A 89 -9.31 7.58 -7.70
CA ASN A 89 -9.66 8.54 -6.66
C ASN A 89 -9.00 8.14 -5.34
N LEU A 90 -9.09 9.00 -4.32
CA LEU A 90 -8.63 8.67 -2.97
C LEU A 90 -9.44 7.50 -2.40
N PRO A 91 -8.80 6.36 -2.06
CA PRO A 91 -9.50 5.20 -1.53
C PRO A 91 -9.89 5.42 -0.06
N GLN A 92 -11.18 5.71 0.17
CA GLN A 92 -11.70 6.02 1.51
C GLN A 92 -11.56 4.81 2.45
N ALA A 93 -11.77 3.60 1.93
CA ALA A 93 -11.61 2.37 2.72
C ALA A 93 -10.21 2.24 3.35
N LEU A 94 -9.16 2.76 2.70
CA LEU A 94 -7.82 2.77 3.29
C LEU A 94 -7.63 3.88 4.33
N VAL A 95 -8.21 5.06 4.10
CA VAL A 95 -8.17 6.15 5.09
C VAL A 95 -8.84 5.71 6.40
N ASP A 96 -9.93 4.97 6.30
CA ASP A 96 -10.68 4.47 7.47
C ASP A 96 -9.90 3.41 8.27
N GLN A 97 -8.93 2.75 7.65
CA GLN A 97 -8.04 1.78 8.29
C GLN A 97 -6.79 2.41 8.95
N LEU A 98 -6.58 3.73 8.82
CA LEU A 98 -5.51 4.42 9.53
C LEU A 98 -5.86 4.71 10.99
N LYS A 99 -4.86 4.73 11.85
CA LYS A 99 -4.96 5.41 13.17
C LYS A 99 -5.15 6.92 12.99
N ILE A 100 -5.65 7.60 14.02
CA ILE A 100 -5.56 9.07 14.07
C ILE A 100 -4.07 9.47 14.08
N GLY A 101 -3.67 10.40 13.21
CA GLY A 101 -2.28 10.72 12.94
C GLY A 101 -1.59 9.79 11.94
N GLY A 102 -2.26 8.71 11.53
CA GLY A 102 -1.74 7.77 10.54
C GLY A 102 -1.62 8.38 9.14
N ARG A 103 -0.74 7.84 8.32
CA ARG A 103 -0.33 8.37 7.02
C ARG A 103 -0.61 7.37 5.90
N LEU A 104 -1.26 7.83 4.82
CA LEU A 104 -1.44 7.06 3.59
C LEU A 104 -0.66 7.72 2.47
N VAL A 105 0.19 6.96 1.78
CA VAL A 105 0.86 7.40 0.55
C VAL A 105 0.32 6.58 -0.62
N VAL A 106 -0.29 7.26 -1.58
CA VAL A 106 -1.01 6.63 -2.69
C VAL A 106 -0.87 7.44 -3.99
N PRO A 107 -0.59 6.80 -5.14
CA PRO A 107 -0.70 7.44 -6.45
C PRO A 107 -2.18 7.59 -6.83
N ILE A 108 -2.60 8.81 -7.16
CA ILE A 108 -4.00 9.10 -7.55
C ILE A 108 -4.03 9.70 -8.95
N GLY A 109 -4.93 9.26 -9.79
CA GLY A 109 -5.17 9.84 -11.11
C GLY A 109 -5.54 8.83 -12.18
N CYS A 110 -5.48 9.23 -13.45
CA CYS A 110 -5.79 8.36 -14.57
C CYS A 110 -4.56 7.54 -14.99
N LEU A 111 -4.73 6.60 -15.93
CA LEU A 111 -3.66 5.73 -16.41
C LEU A 111 -2.46 6.48 -17.02
N LYS A 112 -2.69 7.70 -17.52
CA LYS A 112 -1.66 8.50 -18.20
C LYS A 112 -0.97 9.51 -17.26
N ARG A 113 -1.67 9.99 -16.24
CA ARG A 113 -1.19 11.05 -15.35
C ARG A 113 -1.65 10.75 -13.92
N GLN A 114 -0.70 10.62 -13.03
CA GLN A 114 -0.91 10.35 -11.61
C GLN A 114 -0.11 11.32 -10.76
N GLU A 115 -0.62 11.59 -9.59
CA GLU A 115 0.01 12.41 -8.58
C GLU A 115 0.21 11.58 -7.31
N LEU A 116 1.43 11.54 -6.82
CA LEU A 116 1.71 10.90 -5.55
C LEU A 116 1.15 11.76 -4.43
N THR A 117 0.27 11.21 -3.63
CA THR A 117 -0.49 11.92 -2.62
C THR A 117 -0.18 11.37 -1.24
N LEU A 118 0.08 12.26 -0.28
CA LEU A 118 0.14 11.95 1.14
C LEU A 118 -1.15 12.41 1.81
N VAL A 119 -1.77 11.50 2.54
CA VAL A 119 -2.95 11.78 3.37
C VAL A 119 -2.61 11.53 4.83
N ILE A 120 -2.97 12.44 5.71
CA ILE A 120 -2.84 12.28 7.16
C ILE A 120 -4.24 12.28 7.77
N ARG A 121 -4.61 11.19 8.46
CA ARG A 121 -5.88 11.10 9.17
C ARG A 121 -5.84 11.94 10.43
N THR A 122 -6.83 12.80 10.64
CA THR A 122 -6.95 13.65 11.83
C THR A 122 -8.25 13.34 12.58
N MET A 123 -8.41 13.87 13.78
CA MET A 123 -9.67 13.73 14.56
C MET A 123 -10.86 14.41 13.88
N HIS A 124 -10.63 15.37 12.98
CA HIS A 124 -11.68 16.15 12.32
C HIS A 124 -11.78 15.89 10.81
N GLY A 125 -11.13 14.83 10.32
CA GLY A 125 -11.10 14.49 8.89
C GLY A 125 -9.71 14.10 8.42
N MET A 126 -9.22 14.68 7.32
CA MET A 126 -7.91 14.38 6.76
C MET A 126 -7.23 15.63 6.19
N GLN A 127 -5.91 15.60 6.16
CA GLN A 127 -5.07 16.56 5.44
C GLN A 127 -4.49 15.85 4.21
N VAL A 128 -4.46 16.53 3.06
CA VAL A 128 -4.02 15.96 1.78
C VAL A 128 -2.92 16.84 1.21
N TYR A 129 -1.81 16.22 0.81
CA TYR A 129 -0.63 16.89 0.26
C TYR A 129 -0.20 16.24 -1.04
N SER A 130 0.12 17.04 -2.04
CA SER A 130 0.76 16.58 -3.26
C SER A 130 2.27 16.40 -3.04
N LEU A 131 2.79 15.25 -3.49
CA LEU A 131 4.22 14.94 -3.49
C LEU A 131 4.82 14.97 -4.89
N GLY A 132 4.03 15.34 -5.90
CA GLY A 132 4.46 15.48 -7.29
C GLY A 132 3.98 14.35 -8.21
N ALA A 133 4.31 14.52 -9.50
CA ALA A 133 3.89 13.58 -10.54
C ALA A 133 4.58 12.22 -10.41
N CYS A 134 3.84 11.16 -10.71
CA CYS A 134 4.35 9.79 -10.70
C CYS A 134 3.66 8.92 -11.75
N ARG A 135 4.11 7.67 -11.87
CA ARG A 135 3.46 6.67 -12.73
C ARG A 135 3.60 5.29 -12.13
N PHE A 136 2.46 4.67 -11.83
CA PHE A 136 2.31 3.33 -11.29
C PHE A 136 1.36 2.52 -12.14
N VAL A 137 1.41 1.19 -12.00
CA VAL A 137 0.39 0.29 -12.54
C VAL A 137 -0.96 0.55 -11.87
N PRO A 138 -2.09 0.28 -12.55
CA PRO A 138 -3.41 0.50 -11.94
C PRO A 138 -3.67 -0.47 -10.77
N LEU A 139 -4.25 0.03 -9.70
CA LEU A 139 -4.92 -0.80 -8.70
C LEU A 139 -6.20 -1.34 -9.31
N ILE A 140 -6.36 -2.66 -9.32
CA ILE A 140 -7.57 -3.30 -9.87
C ILE A 140 -8.45 -3.80 -8.73
N GLY A 141 -9.75 -3.48 -8.77
CA GLY A 141 -10.73 -3.92 -7.78
C GLY A 141 -11.47 -2.77 -7.11
N GLN A 142 -11.93 -2.99 -5.87
CA GLN A 142 -12.69 -2.02 -5.11
C GLN A 142 -11.92 -0.70 -4.95
N GLU A 143 -12.58 0.43 -5.22
CA GLU A 143 -12.00 1.78 -5.23
C GLU A 143 -10.79 1.96 -6.18
N GLY A 144 -10.47 0.93 -6.95
CA GLY A 144 -9.46 0.93 -8.01
C GLY A 144 -10.08 1.08 -9.40
N PHE A 145 -9.33 0.66 -10.40
CA PHE A 145 -9.80 0.56 -11.78
C PHE A 145 -10.55 -0.76 -12.01
N PRO A 146 -11.48 -0.82 -12.99
CA PRO A 146 -12.23 -2.04 -13.28
C PRO A 146 -11.33 -3.12 -13.92
N GLU A 147 -11.64 -4.39 -13.68
CA GLU A 147 -10.92 -5.55 -14.22
C GLU A 147 -10.88 -5.60 -15.76
N SER A 148 -11.85 -4.96 -16.42
CA SER A 148 -11.88 -4.87 -17.90
C SER A 148 -10.64 -4.19 -18.49
N LEU A 149 -9.92 -3.38 -17.72
CA LEU A 149 -8.68 -2.72 -18.15
C LEU A 149 -7.52 -3.71 -18.40
N GLU A 150 -7.44 -4.81 -17.66
CA GLU A 150 -6.39 -5.82 -17.87
C GLU A 150 -6.55 -6.56 -19.21
N ARG A 151 -7.80 -6.81 -19.62
CA ARG A 151 -8.12 -7.50 -20.88
C ARG A 151 -7.81 -6.66 -22.13
N SER A 152 -7.57 -5.37 -21.97
CA SER A 152 -7.28 -4.45 -23.08
C SER A 152 -5.78 -4.25 -23.32
N GLN A 153 -4.91 -4.84 -22.48
CA GLN A 153 -3.45 -4.69 -22.55
C GLN A 153 -2.73 -6.01 -22.96
N THR A 154 -3.50 -7.07 -23.22
CA THR A 154 -3.04 -8.34 -23.80
C THR A 154 -3.40 -8.39 -25.28
#